data_604297d4db79159327fd67eb602892d0
#
_entry.id   604297d4db79159327fd67eb602892d0
#
_cell.length_a   1.000
_cell.length_b   1.000
_cell.length_c   1.000
_cell.angle_alpha   90.00
_cell.angle_beta   90.00
_cell.angle_gamma   90.00
#
_symmetry.space_group_name_H-M   'P 1'
#
loop_
_entity.id
_entity.type
_entity.pdbx_description
1 polymer ?
#
loop_
_entity_poly.entity_id
_entity_poly.type
_entity_poly.pdbx_seq_one_letter_code
_entity_poly.pdbx_strand_id
1 'polypeptide(L)'
;MENERGSWGSNLGFLMAAIGSAVGLGNIWGFPYKMGKSGGFAFLVVYLLLAIFVGFSIMMSELAMGRKTGKGTIGAYHALSARFKWVGWLAVFSPFVILSFYTVLGGYCIEYMSLNLSNLAFAGAEIKTGSDLFSAMLTNPFGCVMFTFLFMILCYLINRGGISGGIEKFNNVGMPALFVMLVIIIIRSVTLPGAAEGLKFMFLPGYAVQAGFIEEAPSIISVLATAGGQMFFSLSLAMGITITYGSYMKKSQNIVKNSVVVVFADTLVAIMAGIAVIPAAVATYGPSATLSGPKLLFITLQDVFQAMGAIGPLFGVIFYLFVLVAAISSAIALIEVVVTFLLDHAESKGKQGNRSKTVFWVCAAIMVEAALVAVDGLGSNGVWVPFQKMIGVGPWNDCWLDFMDALSEGLAMPAGALIMSIMIGWELRTKPITDEIHHGAEQIHWLNRFMDICLKFIVPIAMAFILGGQIGDFFTMDAEAQGQSVYYIGYCIGAVILLVSWLVAINSPKRKETL
;
A
#
# COMPACT_ATOMS: atom_id res chain seq x y z
N MET A 1 -29.46 -20.86 -8.48
CA MET A 1 -28.48 -21.17 -7.42
C MET A 1 -27.73 -19.87 -7.18
N GLU A 2 -28.06 -19.17 -6.08
CA GLU A 2 -27.29 -18.03 -5.64
C GLU A 2 -25.88 -18.52 -5.30
N ASN A 3 -24.89 -17.87 -5.91
CA ASN A 3 -23.49 -18.22 -5.73
C ASN A 3 -23.14 -18.22 -4.24
N GLU A 4 -22.59 -19.34 -3.74
CA GLU A 4 -21.94 -19.46 -2.42
C GLU A 4 -20.70 -18.55 -2.26
N ARG A 5 -20.42 -17.73 -3.26
CA ARG A 5 -19.42 -16.69 -3.25
C ARG A 5 -19.94 -15.57 -2.35
N GLY A 6 -19.31 -15.35 -1.20
CA GLY A 6 -19.69 -14.33 -0.23
C GLY A 6 -19.99 -12.97 -0.90
N SER A 7 -20.88 -12.21 -0.31
CA SER A 7 -21.21 -10.84 -0.73
C SER A 7 -21.07 -9.90 0.46
N TRP A 8 -20.91 -8.61 0.18
CA TRP A 8 -20.95 -7.59 1.23
C TRP A 8 -22.33 -7.57 1.88
N GLY A 9 -22.38 -7.56 3.21
CA GLY A 9 -23.63 -7.47 3.97
C GLY A 9 -24.32 -6.12 3.78
N SER A 10 -23.50 -5.05 3.65
CA SER A 10 -24.00 -3.69 3.48
C SER A 10 -23.03 -2.84 2.60
N ASN A 11 -23.53 -1.70 2.10
CA ASN A 11 -22.65 -0.74 1.42
C ASN A 11 -21.67 -0.07 2.41
N LEU A 12 -22.08 0.13 3.65
CA LEU A 12 -21.20 0.64 4.70
C LEU A 12 -20.09 -0.36 5.01
N GLY A 13 -20.40 -1.66 5.10
CA GLY A 13 -19.42 -2.71 5.29
C GLY A 13 -18.42 -2.78 4.15
N PHE A 14 -18.87 -2.66 2.90
CA PHE A 14 -17.96 -2.50 1.76
C PHE A 14 -17.04 -1.28 1.92
N LEU A 15 -17.61 -0.11 2.25
CA LEU A 15 -16.82 1.12 2.43
C LEU A 15 -15.79 0.99 3.56
N MET A 16 -16.19 0.45 4.71
CA MET A 16 -15.26 0.23 5.82
C MET A 16 -14.13 -0.74 5.44
N ALA A 17 -14.45 -1.81 4.71
CA ALA A 17 -13.43 -2.74 4.23
C ALA A 17 -12.53 -2.13 3.16
N ALA A 18 -13.06 -1.37 2.21
CA ALA A 18 -12.28 -0.71 1.16
C ALA A 18 -11.39 0.41 1.73
N ILE A 19 -11.91 1.22 2.67
CA ILE A 19 -11.11 2.20 3.41
C ILE A 19 -10.05 1.46 4.23
N GLY A 20 -10.40 0.38 4.94
CA GLY A 20 -9.45 -0.38 5.74
C GLY A 20 -8.38 -1.08 4.92
N SER A 21 -8.65 -1.47 3.68
CA SER A 21 -7.61 -1.98 2.78
C SER A 21 -6.64 -0.90 2.32
N ALA A 22 -7.13 0.33 2.12
CA ALA A 22 -6.36 1.48 1.69
C ALA A 22 -5.57 2.09 2.88
N VAL A 23 -6.24 2.30 4.01
CA VAL A 23 -5.62 2.86 5.22
C VAL A 23 -4.77 1.80 5.93
N GLY A 24 -3.47 1.83 5.70
CA GLY A 24 -2.52 0.85 6.23
C GLY A 24 -1.19 1.47 6.65
N LEU A 25 -0.16 0.64 6.69
CA LEU A 25 1.22 1.09 6.93
C LEU A 25 1.67 2.14 5.92
N GLY A 26 1.14 2.09 4.69
CA GLY A 26 1.41 3.08 3.65
C GLY A 26 1.09 4.51 4.08
N ASN A 27 -0.05 4.74 4.74
CA ASN A 27 -0.44 6.06 5.21
C ASN A 27 0.35 6.50 6.44
N ILE A 28 0.58 5.56 7.37
CA ILE A 28 1.13 5.88 8.69
C ILE A 28 2.65 6.00 8.66
N TRP A 29 3.30 5.18 7.86
CA TRP A 29 4.73 5.14 7.71
C TRP A 29 5.19 5.70 6.36
N GLY A 30 4.68 5.13 5.25
CA GLY A 30 5.15 5.46 3.90
C GLY A 30 4.94 6.93 3.54
N PHE A 31 3.76 7.48 3.83
CA PHE A 31 3.44 8.86 3.49
C PHE A 31 4.31 9.88 4.24
N PRO A 32 4.45 9.85 5.59
CA PRO A 32 5.35 10.76 6.30
C PRO A 32 6.81 10.63 5.87
N TYR A 33 7.28 9.39 5.66
CA TYR A 33 8.63 9.10 5.19
C TYR A 33 8.90 9.69 3.81
N LYS A 34 8.05 9.36 2.83
CA LYS A 34 8.22 9.81 1.44
C LYS A 34 8.05 11.34 1.34
N MET A 35 7.15 11.93 2.13
CA MET A 35 7.02 13.38 2.26
C MET A 35 8.28 14.02 2.83
N GLY A 36 8.88 13.41 3.87
CA GLY A 36 10.13 13.87 4.48
C GLY A 36 11.27 13.94 3.48
N LYS A 37 11.44 12.89 2.67
CA LYS A 37 12.48 12.78 1.65
C LYS A 37 12.24 13.66 0.41
N SER A 38 10.98 14.00 0.12
CA SER A 38 10.58 14.66 -1.15
C SER A 38 10.14 16.12 -0.97
N GLY A 39 10.62 16.81 0.07
CA GLY A 39 10.46 18.26 0.21
C GLY A 39 9.11 18.72 0.73
N GLY A 40 8.40 17.89 1.51
CA GLY A 40 7.21 18.29 2.25
C GLY A 40 6.05 18.71 1.36
N PHE A 41 5.81 20.02 1.24
CA PHE A 41 4.69 20.59 0.47
C PHE A 41 4.66 20.16 -1.00
N ALA A 42 5.81 20.07 -1.67
CA ALA A 42 5.87 19.66 -3.08
C ALA A 42 5.33 18.25 -3.28
N PHE A 43 5.73 17.32 -2.40
CA PHE A 43 5.19 15.96 -2.38
C PHE A 43 3.67 15.95 -2.17
N LEU A 44 3.15 16.72 -1.22
CA LEU A 44 1.74 16.78 -0.91
C LEU A 44 0.91 17.18 -2.13
N VAL A 45 1.31 18.25 -2.83
CA VAL A 45 0.61 18.74 -4.01
C VAL A 45 0.61 17.69 -5.13
N VAL A 46 1.76 17.09 -5.43
CA VAL A 46 1.86 16.05 -6.46
C VAL A 46 1.04 14.82 -6.10
N TYR A 47 1.09 14.37 -4.83
CA TYR A 47 0.29 13.26 -4.33
C TYR A 47 -1.21 13.50 -4.52
N LEU A 48 -1.72 14.69 -4.17
CA LEU A 48 -3.13 15.04 -4.34
C LEU A 48 -3.55 15.03 -5.80
N LEU A 49 -2.73 15.57 -6.70
CA LEU A 49 -3.01 15.54 -8.13
C LEU A 49 -3.05 14.10 -8.66
N LEU A 50 -2.10 13.27 -8.26
CA LEU A 50 -2.07 11.86 -8.65
C LEU A 50 -3.27 11.09 -8.08
N ALA A 51 -3.67 11.33 -6.83
CA ALA A 51 -4.84 10.69 -6.25
C ALA A 51 -6.13 11.00 -7.03
N ILE A 52 -6.29 12.24 -7.52
CA ILE A 52 -7.46 12.68 -8.30
C ILE A 52 -7.43 12.11 -9.72
N PHE A 53 -6.34 12.27 -10.45
CA PHE A 53 -6.32 11.94 -11.89
C PHE A 53 -5.98 10.48 -12.16
N VAL A 54 -5.12 9.88 -11.34
CA VAL A 54 -4.64 8.51 -11.52
C VAL A 54 -5.36 7.56 -10.56
N GLY A 55 -5.28 7.81 -9.26
CA GLY A 55 -5.84 6.94 -8.23
C GLY A 55 -7.33 6.72 -8.38
N PHE A 56 -8.10 7.80 -8.51
CA PHE A 56 -9.56 7.72 -8.66
C PHE A 56 -9.99 6.99 -9.94
N SER A 57 -9.34 7.27 -11.07
CA SER A 57 -9.68 6.62 -12.35
C SER A 57 -9.34 5.12 -12.34
N ILE A 58 -8.22 4.71 -11.74
CA ILE A 58 -7.84 3.30 -11.60
C ILE A 58 -8.79 2.58 -10.64
N MET A 59 -9.08 3.16 -9.46
CA MET A 59 -9.99 2.55 -8.48
C MET A 59 -11.37 2.27 -9.08
N MET A 60 -11.96 3.23 -9.77
CA MET A 60 -13.24 3.00 -10.46
C MET A 60 -13.14 1.90 -11.50
N SER A 61 -12.04 1.85 -12.25
CA SER A 61 -11.82 0.84 -13.28
C SER A 61 -11.71 -0.56 -12.69
N GLU A 62 -10.93 -0.73 -11.64
CA GLU A 62 -10.74 -2.01 -10.96
C GLU A 62 -12.02 -2.51 -10.29
N LEU A 63 -12.76 -1.64 -9.59
CA LEU A 63 -14.06 -1.98 -9.02
C LEU A 63 -15.06 -2.40 -10.12
N ALA A 64 -15.08 -1.68 -11.24
CA ALA A 64 -15.94 -2.00 -12.37
C ALA A 64 -15.53 -3.33 -13.04
N MET A 65 -14.25 -3.61 -13.20
CA MET A 65 -13.75 -4.89 -13.72
C MET A 65 -14.22 -6.05 -12.84
N GLY A 66 -14.06 -5.94 -11.53
CA GLY A 66 -14.50 -6.94 -10.55
C GLY A 66 -16.00 -7.15 -10.59
N ARG A 67 -16.80 -6.08 -10.50
CA ARG A 67 -18.28 -6.14 -10.47
C ARG A 67 -18.87 -6.60 -11.79
N LYS A 68 -18.30 -6.18 -12.93
CA LYS A 68 -18.75 -6.60 -14.25
C LYS A 68 -18.58 -8.09 -14.47
N THR A 69 -17.45 -8.63 -14.08
CA THR A 69 -17.10 -10.04 -14.33
C THR A 69 -17.59 -10.99 -13.24
N GLY A 70 -17.82 -10.49 -12.03
CA GLY A 70 -18.14 -11.30 -10.86
C GLY A 70 -17.02 -12.27 -10.48
N LYS A 71 -15.76 -12.01 -10.90
CA LYS A 71 -14.59 -12.89 -10.71
C LYS A 71 -13.49 -12.15 -9.98
N GLY A 72 -12.65 -12.91 -9.27
CA GLY A 72 -11.41 -12.39 -8.71
C GLY A 72 -10.44 -11.96 -9.81
N THR A 73 -9.31 -11.40 -9.41
CA THR A 73 -8.40 -10.63 -10.26
C THR A 73 -8.02 -11.35 -11.56
N ILE A 74 -7.46 -12.57 -11.50
CA ILE A 74 -7.05 -13.31 -12.72
C ILE A 74 -8.25 -13.61 -13.62
N GLY A 75 -9.37 -14.02 -13.01
CA GLY A 75 -10.60 -14.32 -13.74
C GLY A 75 -11.18 -13.10 -14.43
N ALA A 76 -11.08 -11.91 -13.82
CA ALA A 76 -11.54 -10.66 -14.41
C ALA A 76 -10.72 -10.27 -15.63
N TYR A 77 -9.39 -10.29 -15.55
CA TYR A 77 -8.52 -10.04 -16.71
C TYR A 77 -8.76 -11.04 -17.83
N HIS A 78 -8.88 -12.33 -17.51
CA HIS A 78 -9.14 -13.37 -18.51
C HIS A 78 -10.50 -13.18 -19.20
N ALA A 79 -11.53 -12.75 -18.48
CA ALA A 79 -12.84 -12.49 -19.04
C ALA A 79 -12.86 -11.25 -19.96
N LEU A 80 -12.09 -10.21 -19.62
CA LEU A 80 -12.09 -8.95 -20.34
C LEU A 80 -11.14 -8.95 -21.54
N SER A 81 -9.94 -9.57 -21.43
CA SER A 81 -8.95 -9.59 -22.51
C SER A 81 -8.22 -10.93 -22.61
N ALA A 82 -8.19 -11.49 -23.82
CA ALA A 82 -7.38 -12.67 -24.10
C ALA A 82 -5.88 -12.36 -24.16
N ARG A 83 -5.51 -11.12 -24.51
CA ARG A 83 -4.11 -10.70 -24.70
C ARG A 83 -3.46 -10.26 -23.39
N PHE A 84 -4.21 -9.55 -22.55
CA PHE A 84 -3.73 -9.02 -21.27
C PHE A 84 -4.10 -9.89 -20.06
N LYS A 85 -4.59 -11.11 -20.28
CA LYS A 85 -4.94 -12.05 -19.19
C LYS A 85 -3.80 -12.30 -18.19
N TRP A 86 -2.55 -12.21 -18.64
CA TRP A 86 -1.37 -12.44 -17.85
C TRP A 86 -1.13 -11.34 -16.80
N VAL A 87 -1.69 -10.13 -17.02
CA VAL A 87 -1.59 -9.02 -16.04
C VAL A 87 -2.28 -9.37 -14.73
N GLY A 88 -3.32 -10.21 -14.78
CA GLY A 88 -3.96 -10.73 -13.58
C GLY A 88 -3.02 -11.52 -12.67
N TRP A 89 -2.01 -12.20 -13.24
CA TRP A 89 -0.99 -12.88 -12.44
C TRP A 89 -0.06 -11.89 -11.74
N LEU A 90 0.30 -10.81 -12.40
CA LEU A 90 1.11 -9.74 -11.82
C LEU A 90 0.37 -9.11 -10.63
N ALA A 91 -0.94 -8.86 -10.79
CA ALA A 91 -1.79 -8.29 -9.75
C ALA A 91 -2.10 -9.24 -8.58
N VAL A 92 -1.90 -10.56 -8.71
CA VAL A 92 -1.96 -11.52 -7.59
C VAL A 92 -0.58 -11.77 -6.97
N PHE A 93 0.48 -11.69 -7.79
CA PHE A 93 1.86 -11.80 -7.32
C PHE A 93 2.22 -10.67 -6.35
N SER A 94 1.84 -9.42 -6.68
CA SER A 94 2.14 -8.26 -5.83
C SER A 94 1.66 -8.42 -4.38
N PRO A 95 0.37 -8.73 -4.08
CA PRO A 95 -0.07 -8.91 -2.71
C PRO A 95 0.59 -10.10 -2.00
N PHE A 96 0.94 -11.16 -2.72
CA PHE A 96 1.66 -12.29 -2.15
C PHE A 96 3.05 -11.86 -1.66
N VAL A 97 3.80 -11.15 -2.50
CA VAL A 97 5.12 -10.62 -2.15
C VAL A 97 5.05 -9.55 -1.06
N ILE A 98 4.07 -8.63 -1.13
CA ILE A 98 3.87 -7.60 -0.09
C ILE A 98 3.66 -8.25 1.28
N LEU A 99 2.87 -9.32 1.36
CA LEU A 99 2.60 -10.01 2.62
C LEU A 99 3.85 -10.58 3.29
N SER A 100 4.92 -10.88 2.54
CA SER A 100 6.18 -11.37 3.11
C SER A 100 6.82 -10.39 4.09
N PHE A 101 6.84 -9.11 3.77
CA PHE A 101 7.42 -8.06 4.63
C PHE A 101 6.36 -7.32 5.48
N TYR A 102 5.16 -7.19 4.97
CA TYR A 102 4.08 -6.50 5.65
C TYR A 102 3.68 -7.19 6.96
N THR A 103 3.69 -8.53 6.99
CA THR A 103 3.42 -9.32 8.20
C THR A 103 4.53 -9.19 9.23
N VAL A 104 5.78 -9.00 8.80
CA VAL A 104 6.92 -8.75 9.70
C VAL A 104 6.76 -7.39 10.38
N LEU A 105 6.44 -6.34 9.62
CA LEU A 105 6.18 -5.02 10.18
C LEU A 105 4.97 -5.02 11.13
N GLY A 106 3.93 -5.79 10.81
CA GLY A 106 2.79 -6.03 11.71
C GLY A 106 3.22 -6.73 13.01
N GLY A 107 4.12 -7.69 12.92
CA GLY A 107 4.75 -8.35 14.07
C GLY A 107 5.52 -7.35 14.96
N TYR A 108 6.32 -6.47 14.37
CA TYR A 108 7.03 -5.41 15.10
C TYR A 108 6.08 -4.48 15.84
N CYS A 109 4.90 -4.19 15.27
CA CYS A 109 3.88 -3.41 15.98
C CYS A 109 3.36 -4.12 17.23
N ILE A 110 3.16 -5.46 17.19
CA ILE A 110 2.76 -6.24 18.37
C ILE A 110 3.87 -6.21 19.43
N GLU A 111 5.12 -6.36 19.03
CA GLU A 111 6.26 -6.33 19.94
C GLU A 111 6.37 -4.98 20.64
N TYR A 112 6.35 -3.87 19.90
CA TYR A 112 6.43 -2.52 20.47
C TYR A 112 5.20 -2.13 21.30
N MET A 113 4.01 -2.60 20.92
CA MET A 113 2.81 -2.46 21.75
C MET A 113 2.99 -3.17 23.09
N SER A 114 3.50 -4.41 23.08
CA SER A 114 3.75 -5.21 24.27
C SER A 114 4.80 -4.56 25.18
N LEU A 115 5.84 -3.99 24.60
CA LEU A 115 6.92 -3.25 25.29
C LEU A 115 6.36 -2.01 26.02
N ASN A 116 5.57 -1.20 25.33
CA ASN A 116 4.95 -0.02 25.95
C ASN A 116 3.91 -0.40 27.01
N LEU A 117 3.16 -1.49 26.81
CA LEU A 117 2.24 -2.03 27.81
C LEU A 117 2.98 -2.50 29.07
N SER A 118 4.12 -3.17 28.90
CA SER A 118 4.99 -3.59 29.99
C SER A 118 5.53 -2.39 30.78
N ASN A 119 5.98 -1.34 30.08
CA ASN A 119 6.47 -0.11 30.72
C ASN A 119 5.35 0.65 31.48
N LEU A 120 4.12 0.57 31.01
CA LEU A 120 2.95 1.13 31.70
C LEU A 120 2.62 0.35 32.98
N ALA A 121 2.74 -1.00 32.94
CA ALA A 121 2.42 -1.87 34.07
C ALA A 121 3.52 -1.88 35.15
N PHE A 122 4.79 -1.74 34.75
CA PHE A 122 5.97 -1.82 35.62
C PHE A 122 6.74 -0.51 35.57
N ALA A 123 6.20 0.53 36.16
CA ALA A 123 6.84 1.83 36.24
C ALA A 123 8.20 1.75 36.97
N GLY A 124 9.27 2.14 36.27
CA GLY A 124 10.65 2.12 36.79
C GLY A 124 11.62 1.19 36.09
N ALA A 125 11.21 0.51 35.01
CA ALA A 125 12.13 -0.21 34.13
C ALA A 125 13.10 0.80 33.47
N GLU A 126 14.37 0.39 33.33
CA GLU A 126 15.40 1.18 32.66
C GLU A 126 14.96 1.49 31.22
N ILE A 127 14.76 2.78 30.92
CA ILE A 127 14.26 3.23 29.62
C ILE A 127 15.44 3.18 28.64
N LYS A 128 15.47 2.16 27.79
CA LYS A 128 16.40 2.08 26.67
C LYS A 128 16.00 3.06 25.58
N THR A 129 16.97 3.59 24.84
CA THR A 129 16.69 4.44 23.66
C THR A 129 15.91 3.67 22.61
N GLY A 130 15.17 4.35 21.75
CA GLY A 130 14.48 3.72 20.62
C GLY A 130 15.45 2.96 19.71
N SER A 131 16.68 3.47 19.54
CA SER A 131 17.73 2.80 18.77
C SER A 131 18.18 1.49 19.41
N ASP A 132 18.37 1.45 20.73
CA ASP A 132 18.79 0.23 21.44
C ASP A 132 17.69 -0.84 21.40
N LEU A 133 16.43 -0.44 21.58
CA LEU A 133 15.27 -1.32 21.48
C LEU A 133 15.14 -1.91 20.08
N PHE A 134 15.27 -1.07 19.05
CA PHE A 134 15.18 -1.48 17.66
C PHE A 134 16.30 -2.45 17.29
N SER A 135 17.54 -2.13 17.67
CA SER A 135 18.69 -3.03 17.44
C SER A 135 18.52 -4.37 18.17
N ALA A 136 18.07 -4.35 19.43
CA ALA A 136 17.82 -5.58 20.19
C ALA A 136 16.70 -6.45 19.56
N MET A 137 15.64 -5.82 19.03
CA MET A 137 14.59 -6.51 18.30
C MET A 137 15.14 -7.16 17.02
N LEU A 138 15.82 -6.41 16.17
CA LEU A 138 16.31 -6.89 14.87
C LEU A 138 17.35 -8.02 15.02
N THR A 139 18.16 -7.99 16.05
CA THR A 139 19.17 -9.04 16.35
C THR A 139 18.59 -10.25 17.10
N ASN A 140 17.27 -10.29 17.30
CA ASN A 140 16.55 -11.43 17.88
C ASN A 140 15.66 -12.12 16.83
N PRO A 141 16.20 -13.00 15.95
CA PRO A 141 15.44 -13.64 14.88
C PRO A 141 14.24 -14.45 15.40
N PHE A 142 14.38 -15.09 16.55
CA PHE A 142 13.29 -15.87 17.16
C PHE A 142 12.11 -14.96 17.55
N GLY A 143 12.39 -13.83 18.20
CA GLY A 143 11.37 -12.85 18.55
C GLY A 143 10.67 -12.30 17.32
N CYS A 144 11.44 -11.86 16.30
CA CYS A 144 10.89 -11.38 15.03
C CYS A 144 9.94 -12.39 14.38
N VAL A 145 10.34 -13.66 14.26
CA VAL A 145 9.50 -14.72 13.68
C VAL A 145 8.27 -15.00 14.55
N MET A 146 8.41 -15.02 15.87
CA MET A 146 7.30 -15.26 16.79
C MET A 146 6.22 -14.18 16.68
N PHE A 147 6.59 -12.90 16.71
CA PHE A 147 5.62 -11.80 16.59
C PHE A 147 5.02 -11.71 15.19
N THR A 148 5.78 -12.02 14.14
CA THR A 148 5.28 -12.18 12.77
C THR A 148 4.22 -13.29 12.70
N PHE A 149 4.47 -14.41 13.34
CA PHE A 149 3.52 -15.53 13.41
C PHE A 149 2.24 -15.16 14.17
N LEU A 150 2.36 -14.42 15.28
CA LEU A 150 1.18 -13.91 16.01
C LEU A 150 0.34 -12.97 15.14
N PHE A 151 0.97 -12.07 14.39
CA PHE A 151 0.26 -11.22 13.44
C PHE A 151 -0.46 -12.03 12.36
N MET A 152 0.21 -13.05 11.80
CA MET A 152 -0.39 -13.93 10.80
C MET A 152 -1.58 -14.72 11.36
N ILE A 153 -1.53 -15.17 12.62
CA ILE A 153 -2.66 -15.84 13.28
C ILE A 153 -3.86 -14.90 13.33
N LEU A 154 -3.68 -13.64 13.71
CA LEU A 154 -4.78 -12.67 13.74
C LEU A 154 -5.41 -12.50 12.35
N CYS A 155 -4.59 -12.35 11.31
CA CYS A 155 -5.07 -12.26 9.94
C CYS A 155 -5.80 -13.54 9.48
N TYR A 156 -5.27 -14.73 9.81
CA TYR A 156 -5.92 -16.01 9.53
C TYR A 156 -7.29 -16.12 10.18
N LEU A 157 -7.40 -15.79 11.46
CA LEU A 157 -8.67 -15.87 12.20
C LEU A 157 -9.76 -14.99 11.59
N ILE A 158 -9.38 -13.80 11.09
CA ILE A 158 -10.33 -12.89 10.44
C ILE A 158 -10.71 -13.43 9.05
N ASN A 159 -9.71 -13.76 8.21
CA ASN A 159 -9.96 -14.19 6.83
C ASN A 159 -10.79 -15.49 6.73
N ARG A 160 -10.60 -16.43 7.68
CA ARG A 160 -11.42 -17.66 7.71
C ARG A 160 -12.92 -17.38 7.89
N GLY A 161 -13.27 -16.24 8.51
CA GLY A 161 -14.65 -15.80 8.69
C GLY A 161 -15.35 -15.31 7.41
N GLY A 162 -14.60 -15.15 6.32
CA GLY A 162 -15.12 -14.71 5.02
C GLY A 162 -15.30 -13.19 4.92
N ILE A 163 -16.01 -12.75 3.88
CA ILE A 163 -16.21 -11.34 3.58
C ILE A 163 -17.05 -10.67 4.66
N SER A 164 -18.30 -11.09 4.83
CA SER A 164 -19.23 -10.44 5.77
C SER A 164 -18.97 -10.81 7.23
N GLY A 165 -18.59 -12.05 7.52
CA GLY A 165 -18.36 -12.55 8.88
C GLY A 165 -16.97 -12.25 9.45
N GLY A 166 -15.98 -11.99 8.60
CA GLY A 166 -14.60 -11.70 8.98
C GLY A 166 -14.18 -10.28 8.62
N ILE A 167 -13.87 -10.04 7.35
CA ILE A 167 -13.28 -8.79 6.86
C ILE A 167 -14.18 -7.58 7.16
N GLU A 168 -15.48 -7.66 6.78
CA GLU A 168 -16.44 -6.58 7.01
C GLU A 168 -16.62 -6.30 8.51
N LYS A 169 -16.79 -7.38 9.31
CA LYS A 169 -16.99 -7.25 10.75
C LYS A 169 -15.81 -6.61 11.46
N PHE A 170 -14.57 -6.99 11.08
CA PHE A 170 -13.36 -6.38 11.64
C PHE A 170 -13.28 -4.91 11.29
N ASN A 171 -13.47 -4.54 10.01
CA ASN A 171 -13.33 -3.16 9.56
C ASN A 171 -14.43 -2.24 10.08
N ASN A 172 -15.65 -2.72 10.27
CA ASN A 172 -16.75 -1.94 10.86
C ASN A 172 -16.44 -1.42 12.27
N VAL A 173 -15.60 -2.14 13.04
CA VAL A 173 -15.15 -1.72 14.37
C VAL A 173 -13.77 -1.05 14.29
N GLY A 174 -12.87 -1.64 13.53
CA GLY A 174 -11.46 -1.21 13.43
C GLY A 174 -11.31 0.18 12.85
N MET A 175 -12.03 0.53 11.76
CA MET A 175 -11.85 1.83 11.11
C MET A 175 -12.32 3.02 11.96
N PRO A 176 -13.50 3.01 12.60
CA PRO A 176 -13.87 4.06 13.55
C PRO A 176 -12.90 4.17 14.74
N ALA A 177 -12.46 3.03 15.30
CA ALA A 177 -11.49 3.03 16.40
C ALA A 177 -10.14 3.62 15.96
N LEU A 178 -9.66 3.25 14.77
CA LEU A 178 -8.45 3.79 14.16
C LEU A 178 -8.52 5.33 14.04
N PHE A 179 -9.63 5.84 13.53
CA PHE A 179 -9.82 7.28 13.35
C PHE A 179 -9.79 8.02 14.69
N VAL A 180 -10.44 7.48 15.72
CA VAL A 180 -10.43 8.07 17.08
C VAL A 180 -9.00 8.07 17.66
N MET A 181 -8.27 6.96 17.56
CA MET A 181 -6.89 6.86 18.01
C MET A 181 -5.99 7.87 17.28
N LEU A 182 -6.16 8.02 15.97
CA LEU A 182 -5.41 8.97 15.16
C LEU A 182 -5.64 10.42 15.61
N VAL A 183 -6.89 10.80 15.90
CA VAL A 183 -7.22 12.14 16.43
C VAL A 183 -6.55 12.39 17.79
N ILE A 184 -6.55 11.41 18.69
CA ILE A 184 -5.88 11.50 19.99
C ILE A 184 -4.37 11.75 19.81
N ILE A 185 -3.74 11.00 18.88
CA ILE A 185 -2.30 11.14 18.60
C ILE A 185 -2.01 12.52 17.99
N ILE A 186 -2.83 12.99 17.04
CA ILE A 186 -2.68 14.33 16.42
C ILE A 186 -2.73 15.42 17.48
N ILE A 187 -3.74 15.41 18.36
CA ILE A 187 -3.87 16.42 19.43
C ILE A 187 -2.58 16.48 20.24
N ARG A 188 -2.03 15.32 20.61
CA ARG A 188 -0.77 15.28 21.36
C ARG A 188 0.41 15.77 20.54
N SER A 189 0.53 15.32 19.27
CA SER A 189 1.63 15.71 18.39
C SER A 189 1.73 17.22 18.20
N VAL A 190 0.62 17.88 17.86
CA VAL A 190 0.60 19.32 17.56
C VAL A 190 0.74 20.19 18.81
N THR A 191 0.53 19.63 20.01
CA THR A 191 0.72 20.33 21.30
C THR A 191 2.15 20.21 21.85
N LEU A 192 3.03 19.47 21.20
CA LEU A 192 4.44 19.39 21.59
C LEU A 192 5.16 20.71 21.28
N PRO A 193 6.05 21.19 22.19
CA PRO A 193 6.89 22.35 21.92
C PRO A 193 7.73 22.13 20.66
N GLY A 194 7.67 23.03 19.68
CA GLY A 194 8.39 22.90 18.39
C GLY A 194 7.60 22.20 17.27
N ALA A 195 6.43 21.63 17.54
CA ALA A 195 5.60 20.94 16.55
C ALA A 195 5.19 21.82 15.35
N ALA A 196 5.10 23.15 15.55
CA ALA A 196 4.75 24.10 14.49
C ALA A 196 5.71 24.05 13.30
N GLU A 197 7.00 23.75 13.52
CA GLU A 197 8.00 23.64 12.46
C GLU A 197 7.70 22.43 11.54
N GLY A 198 7.25 21.31 12.09
CA GLY A 198 6.80 20.16 11.33
C GLY A 198 5.55 20.44 10.49
N LEU A 199 4.60 21.25 11.03
CA LEU A 199 3.44 21.68 10.24
C LEU A 199 3.83 22.63 9.10
N LYS A 200 4.76 23.57 9.34
CA LYS A 200 5.30 24.44 8.28
C LYS A 200 5.99 23.63 7.20
N PHE A 201 6.77 22.61 7.56
CA PHE A 201 7.41 21.69 6.63
C PHE A 201 6.38 21.01 5.70
N MET A 202 5.26 20.57 6.25
CA MET A 202 4.21 19.89 5.46
C MET A 202 3.45 20.84 4.53
N PHE A 203 3.13 22.06 5.00
CA PHE A 203 2.13 22.91 4.37
C PHE A 203 2.65 24.21 3.76
N LEU A 204 3.89 24.61 4.01
CA LEU A 204 4.46 25.84 3.46
C LEU A 204 5.40 25.55 2.28
N PRO A 205 5.14 26.16 1.09
CA PRO A 205 6.03 26.02 -0.07
C PRO A 205 7.46 26.46 0.24
N GLY A 206 8.45 25.65 -0.16
CA GLY A 206 9.87 25.96 -0.02
C GLY A 206 10.43 25.90 1.41
N TYR A 207 9.60 25.69 2.41
CA TYR A 207 10.03 25.69 3.82
C TYR A 207 11.05 24.56 4.12
N ALA A 208 10.94 23.43 3.45
CA ALA A 208 11.84 22.29 3.64
C ALA A 208 13.32 22.67 3.41
N VAL A 209 13.62 23.46 2.37
CA VAL A 209 14.96 23.96 2.07
C VAL A 209 15.31 25.13 3.00
N GLN A 210 14.39 26.08 3.17
CA GLN A 210 14.61 27.28 3.98
C GLN A 210 14.98 26.97 5.43
N ALA A 211 14.37 25.95 6.01
CA ALA A 211 14.59 25.52 7.39
C ALA A 211 15.64 24.42 7.56
N GLY A 212 16.30 24.01 6.46
CA GLY A 212 17.41 23.04 6.49
C GLY A 212 16.98 21.58 6.70
N PHE A 213 15.73 21.23 6.38
CA PHE A 213 15.30 19.82 6.38
C PHE A 213 15.88 19.01 5.22
N ILE A 214 16.09 19.68 4.10
CA ILE A 214 16.77 19.16 2.90
C ILE A 214 17.73 20.23 2.36
N GLU A 215 18.83 19.80 1.75
CA GLU A 215 19.85 20.71 1.21
C GLU A 215 19.36 21.44 -0.04
N GLU A 216 18.74 20.70 -0.96
CA GLU A 216 18.23 21.21 -2.24
C GLU A 216 16.81 20.70 -2.51
N ALA A 217 16.05 21.48 -3.28
CA ALA A 217 14.72 21.06 -3.73
C ALA A 217 14.84 19.84 -4.66
N PRO A 218 14.13 18.73 -4.37
CA PRO A 218 14.17 17.55 -5.22
C PRO A 218 13.58 17.85 -6.61
N SER A 219 14.06 17.15 -7.63
CA SER A 219 13.52 17.31 -8.99
C SER A 219 12.03 16.91 -9.03
N ILE A 220 11.24 17.60 -9.84
CA ILE A 220 9.81 17.28 -9.99
C ILE A 220 9.57 15.83 -10.45
N ILE A 221 10.51 15.27 -11.21
CA ILE A 221 10.47 13.88 -11.69
C ILE A 221 10.64 12.91 -10.51
N SER A 222 11.58 13.17 -9.61
CA SER A 222 11.79 12.38 -8.40
C SER A 222 10.57 12.45 -7.48
N VAL A 223 10.01 13.66 -7.28
CA VAL A 223 8.79 13.85 -6.49
C VAL A 223 7.61 13.10 -7.10
N LEU A 224 7.46 13.15 -8.44
CA LEU A 224 6.39 12.43 -9.16
C LEU A 224 6.51 10.91 -8.99
N ALA A 225 7.73 10.35 -9.12
CA ALA A 225 7.97 8.92 -8.94
C ALA A 225 7.66 8.47 -7.50
N THR A 226 8.16 9.22 -6.51
CA THR A 226 7.96 8.91 -5.09
C THR A 226 6.49 9.06 -4.67
N ALA A 227 5.83 10.15 -5.06
CA ALA A 227 4.41 10.40 -4.76
C ALA A 227 3.51 9.40 -5.49
N GLY A 228 3.88 9.00 -6.70
CA GLY A 228 3.14 8.01 -7.49
C GLY A 228 3.19 6.62 -6.85
N GLY A 229 4.37 6.10 -6.51
CA GLY A 229 4.51 4.85 -5.78
C GLY A 229 3.71 4.88 -4.47
N GLN A 230 3.84 5.96 -3.69
CA GLN A 230 3.07 6.13 -2.46
C GLN A 230 1.54 6.11 -2.69
N MET A 231 1.04 6.77 -3.72
CA MET A 231 -0.39 6.81 -4.03
C MET A 231 -0.93 5.43 -4.40
N PHE A 232 -0.17 4.64 -5.18
CA PHE A 232 -0.56 3.28 -5.54
C PHE A 232 -0.62 2.36 -4.33
N PHE A 233 0.40 2.42 -3.50
CA PHE A 233 0.46 1.61 -2.29
C PHE A 233 -0.64 2.00 -1.30
N SER A 234 -0.81 3.30 -1.04
CA SER A 234 -1.83 3.84 -0.13
C SER A 234 -3.25 3.44 -0.57
N LEU A 235 -3.62 3.67 -1.83
CA LEU A 235 -4.95 3.35 -2.35
C LEU A 235 -5.16 1.87 -2.68
N SER A 236 -4.17 1.00 -2.42
CA SER A 236 -4.24 -0.45 -2.69
C SER A 236 -4.56 -0.78 -4.16
N LEU A 237 -3.99 -0.03 -5.11
CA LEU A 237 -4.26 -0.15 -6.54
C LEU A 237 -3.26 -1.07 -7.24
N ALA A 238 -3.66 -1.64 -8.36
CA ALA A 238 -2.88 -2.55 -9.21
C ALA A 238 -2.39 -3.84 -8.51
N MET A 239 -2.88 -4.13 -7.31
CA MET A 239 -2.59 -5.35 -6.56
C MET A 239 -3.84 -6.25 -6.39
N GLY A 240 -4.87 -6.04 -7.20
CA GLY A 240 -6.04 -6.90 -7.29
C GLY A 240 -7.05 -6.80 -6.14
N ILE A 241 -6.80 -5.99 -5.10
CA ILE A 241 -7.73 -5.84 -3.96
C ILE A 241 -9.05 -5.25 -4.43
N THR A 242 -9.03 -4.12 -5.11
CA THR A 242 -10.23 -3.43 -5.58
C THR A 242 -10.99 -4.22 -6.63
N ILE A 243 -10.32 -4.99 -7.51
CA ILE A 243 -10.97 -5.96 -8.41
C ILE A 243 -11.67 -7.05 -7.62
N THR A 244 -10.98 -7.64 -6.65
CA THR A 244 -11.53 -8.69 -5.78
C THR A 244 -12.72 -8.18 -4.99
N TYR A 245 -12.61 -7.02 -4.34
CA TYR A 245 -13.70 -6.40 -3.59
C TYR A 245 -14.87 -5.99 -4.50
N GLY A 246 -14.57 -5.49 -5.69
CA GLY A 246 -15.55 -5.21 -6.72
C GLY A 246 -16.35 -6.44 -7.13
N SER A 247 -15.72 -7.62 -7.18
CA SER A 247 -16.39 -8.87 -7.56
C SER A 247 -17.48 -9.32 -6.57
N TYR A 248 -17.45 -8.81 -5.34
CA TYR A 248 -18.46 -9.04 -4.30
C TYR A 248 -19.52 -7.92 -4.23
N MET A 249 -19.39 -6.87 -5.05
CA MET A 249 -20.35 -5.75 -5.06
C MET A 249 -21.65 -6.12 -5.77
N LYS A 250 -22.77 -5.66 -5.19
CA LYS A 250 -24.07 -5.73 -5.85
C LYS A 250 -24.18 -4.69 -6.96
N LYS A 251 -24.95 -5.01 -8.00
CA LYS A 251 -25.17 -4.09 -9.14
C LYS A 251 -25.83 -2.75 -8.74
N SER A 252 -26.59 -2.73 -7.64
CA SER A 252 -27.23 -1.53 -7.11
C SER A 252 -26.28 -0.57 -6.39
N GLN A 253 -25.05 -0.98 -6.07
CA GLN A 253 -24.08 -0.11 -5.39
C GLN A 253 -23.44 0.86 -6.36
N ASN A 254 -23.31 2.13 -5.93
CA ASN A 254 -22.76 3.18 -6.76
C ASN A 254 -21.23 3.21 -6.68
N ILE A 255 -20.54 2.79 -7.77
CA ILE A 255 -19.07 2.76 -7.84
C ILE A 255 -18.48 4.17 -7.69
N VAL A 256 -19.07 5.17 -8.35
CA VAL A 256 -18.54 6.55 -8.33
C VAL A 256 -18.51 7.09 -6.91
N LYS A 257 -19.65 7.02 -6.22
CA LYS A 257 -19.77 7.50 -4.84
C LYS A 257 -18.83 6.74 -3.91
N ASN A 258 -18.76 5.42 -4.05
CA ASN A 258 -17.91 4.60 -3.21
C ASN A 258 -16.42 4.91 -3.45
N SER A 259 -15.98 5.07 -4.72
CA SER A 259 -14.60 5.43 -5.04
C SER A 259 -14.21 6.81 -4.50
N VAL A 260 -15.10 7.81 -4.62
CA VAL A 260 -14.87 9.16 -4.04
C VAL A 260 -14.67 9.06 -2.54
N VAL A 261 -15.52 8.31 -1.83
CA VAL A 261 -15.44 8.16 -0.37
C VAL A 261 -14.13 7.46 0.02
N VAL A 262 -13.74 6.39 -0.67
CA VAL A 262 -12.51 5.65 -0.35
C VAL A 262 -11.26 6.49 -0.62
N VAL A 263 -11.15 7.11 -1.81
CA VAL A 263 -9.99 7.96 -2.15
C VAL A 263 -9.87 9.15 -1.21
N PHE A 264 -11.00 9.80 -0.89
CA PHE A 264 -11.01 10.92 0.04
C PHE A 264 -10.61 10.49 1.46
N ALA A 265 -11.18 9.39 1.97
CA ALA A 265 -10.88 8.90 3.32
C ALA A 265 -9.42 8.47 3.46
N ASP A 266 -8.88 7.75 2.47
CA ASP A 266 -7.47 7.36 2.43
C ASP A 266 -6.54 8.58 2.43
N THR A 267 -6.78 9.52 1.51
CA THR A 267 -5.99 10.77 1.40
C THR A 267 -6.06 11.59 2.69
N LEU A 268 -7.25 11.70 3.29
CA LEU A 268 -7.43 12.39 4.56
C LEU A 268 -6.62 11.72 5.68
N VAL A 269 -6.70 10.39 5.79
CA VAL A 269 -5.94 9.65 6.82
C VAL A 269 -4.44 9.76 6.57
N ALA A 270 -3.96 9.73 5.31
CA ALA A 270 -2.55 9.92 4.99
C ALA A 270 -2.04 11.29 5.47
N ILE A 271 -2.78 12.38 5.20
CA ILE A 271 -2.45 13.73 5.69
C ILE A 271 -2.50 13.79 7.21
N MET A 272 -3.54 13.22 7.83
CA MET A 272 -3.68 13.17 9.28
C MET A 272 -2.54 12.37 9.93
N ALA A 273 -2.11 11.27 9.34
CA ALA A 273 -0.95 10.51 9.80
C ALA A 273 0.35 11.32 9.66
N GLY A 274 0.50 12.08 8.58
CA GLY A 274 1.58 13.07 8.44
C GLY A 274 1.59 14.06 9.59
N ILE A 275 0.43 14.64 9.94
CA ILE A 275 0.28 15.57 11.08
C ILE A 275 0.52 14.88 12.42
N ALA A 276 0.19 13.60 12.55
CA ALA A 276 0.47 12.83 13.76
C ALA A 276 1.97 12.56 13.97
N VAL A 277 2.71 12.31 12.88
CA VAL A 277 4.09 11.80 12.91
C VAL A 277 5.13 12.89 12.75
N ILE A 278 5.03 13.70 11.70
CA ILE A 278 6.08 14.69 11.35
C ILE A 278 6.26 15.77 12.41
N PRO A 279 5.20 16.44 12.93
CA PRO A 279 5.37 17.45 13.98
C PRO A 279 5.96 16.87 15.26
N ALA A 280 5.61 15.64 15.64
CA ALA A 280 6.17 14.98 16.82
C ALA A 280 7.66 14.67 16.66
N ALA A 281 8.07 14.15 15.49
CA ALA A 281 9.46 13.88 15.17
C ALA A 281 10.29 15.18 15.16
N VAL A 282 9.79 16.22 14.50
CA VAL A 282 10.45 17.53 14.40
C VAL A 282 10.52 18.23 15.76
N ALA A 283 9.49 18.11 16.59
CA ALA A 283 9.51 18.65 17.97
C ALA A 283 10.62 18.03 18.84
N THR A 284 10.97 16.77 18.58
CA THR A 284 11.98 16.05 19.36
C THR A 284 13.39 16.24 18.80
N TYR A 285 13.56 16.22 17.49
CA TYR A 285 14.88 16.20 16.83
C TYR A 285 15.16 17.44 15.96
N GLY A 286 14.22 18.36 15.82
CA GLY A 286 14.35 19.51 14.91
C GLY A 286 14.48 19.09 13.45
N PRO A 287 15.19 19.87 12.60
CA PRO A 287 15.43 19.56 11.18
C PRO A 287 16.22 18.26 10.95
N SER A 288 16.95 17.78 11.95
CA SER A 288 17.70 16.52 11.88
C SER A 288 16.86 15.28 12.16
N ALA A 289 15.53 15.43 12.29
CA ALA A 289 14.63 14.31 12.51
C ALA A 289 14.77 13.26 11.40
N THR A 290 15.06 12.01 11.79
CA THR A 290 15.11 10.89 10.85
C THR A 290 13.69 10.54 10.42
N LEU A 291 13.28 11.05 9.27
CA LEU A 291 11.99 10.78 8.63
C LEU A 291 12.15 9.65 7.60
N SER A 292 12.86 8.55 7.93
CA SER A 292 13.20 7.53 6.94
C SER A 292 12.93 6.10 7.42
N GLY A 293 12.28 5.32 6.56
CA GLY A 293 12.08 3.89 6.69
C GLY A 293 11.40 3.44 8.00
N PRO A 294 11.53 2.17 8.37
CA PRO A 294 10.98 1.63 9.63
C PRO A 294 11.52 2.35 10.87
N LYS A 295 12.70 2.99 10.78
CA LYS A 295 13.31 3.77 11.87
C LYS A 295 12.40 4.89 12.35
N LEU A 296 11.60 5.50 11.47
CA LEU A 296 10.64 6.55 11.85
C LEU A 296 9.64 6.05 12.90
N LEU A 297 9.04 4.86 12.70
CA LEU A 297 8.04 4.31 13.62
C LEU A 297 8.67 3.73 14.89
N PHE A 298 9.77 3.01 14.75
CA PHE A 298 10.29 2.16 15.81
C PHE A 298 11.46 2.78 16.60
N ILE A 299 12.11 3.82 16.05
CA ILE A 299 13.12 4.60 16.76
C ILE A 299 12.55 5.99 17.11
N THR A 300 12.31 6.82 16.07
CA THR A 300 11.98 8.23 16.27
C THR A 300 10.72 8.42 17.11
N LEU A 301 9.62 7.72 16.78
CA LEU A 301 8.39 7.87 17.57
C LEU A 301 8.48 7.20 18.94
N GLN A 302 9.24 6.12 19.08
CA GLN A 302 9.46 5.53 20.41
C GLN A 302 10.21 6.49 21.33
N ASP A 303 11.22 7.21 20.84
CA ASP A 303 11.92 8.26 21.59
C ASP A 303 11.00 9.46 21.91
N VAL A 304 10.10 9.82 20.99
CA VAL A 304 9.05 10.82 21.25
C VAL A 304 8.18 10.41 22.45
N PHE A 305 7.73 9.14 22.49
CA PHE A 305 6.92 8.66 23.62
C PHE A 305 7.73 8.65 24.91
N GLN A 306 8.99 8.25 24.88
CA GLN A 306 9.87 8.32 26.05
C GLN A 306 10.05 9.75 26.57
N ALA A 307 10.24 10.73 25.68
CA ALA A 307 10.33 12.14 26.01
C ALA A 307 9.05 12.72 26.66
N MET A 308 7.89 12.06 26.49
CA MET A 308 6.65 12.44 27.16
C MET A 308 6.60 12.08 28.65
N GLY A 309 7.61 11.37 29.17
CA GLY A 309 7.66 10.96 30.58
C GLY A 309 6.60 9.92 30.97
N ALA A 310 5.97 10.05 32.12
CA ALA A 310 5.06 9.05 32.69
C ALA A 310 3.85 8.68 31.80
N ILE A 311 3.39 9.59 30.92
CA ILE A 311 2.27 9.33 30.00
C ILE A 311 2.73 8.73 28.67
N GLY A 312 4.02 8.74 28.39
CA GLY A 312 4.59 8.26 27.13
C GLY A 312 4.21 6.82 26.77
N PRO A 313 4.35 5.85 27.68
CA PRO A 313 3.97 4.46 27.39
C PRO A 313 2.50 4.31 27.01
N LEU A 314 1.59 5.10 27.58
CA LEU A 314 0.17 5.10 27.19
C LEU A 314 -0.01 5.53 25.71
N PHE A 315 0.68 6.61 25.29
CA PHE A 315 0.66 7.05 23.91
C PHE A 315 1.32 6.03 22.99
N GLY A 316 2.39 5.37 23.42
CA GLY A 316 3.02 4.25 22.70
C GLY A 316 2.03 3.10 22.48
N VAL A 317 1.29 2.66 23.50
CA VAL A 317 0.27 1.61 23.36
C VAL A 317 -0.82 2.05 22.37
N ILE A 318 -1.36 3.27 22.51
CA ILE A 318 -2.40 3.79 21.60
C ILE A 318 -1.89 3.84 20.16
N PHE A 319 -0.65 4.31 19.96
CA PHE A 319 -0.05 4.44 18.64
C PHE A 319 0.19 3.08 17.99
N TYR A 320 0.86 2.14 18.67
CA TYR A 320 1.13 0.83 18.08
C TYR A 320 -0.13 -0.02 17.91
N LEU A 321 -1.15 0.17 18.75
CA LEU A 321 -2.48 -0.41 18.53
C LEU A 321 -3.15 0.18 17.28
N PHE A 322 -3.08 1.49 17.09
CA PHE A 322 -3.56 2.18 15.89
C PHE A 322 -2.87 1.63 14.63
N VAL A 323 -1.53 1.53 14.65
CA VAL A 323 -0.75 0.97 13.53
C VAL A 323 -1.09 -0.50 13.29
N LEU A 324 -1.27 -1.29 14.35
CA LEU A 324 -1.62 -2.71 14.27
C LEU A 324 -2.99 -2.93 13.62
N VAL A 325 -4.01 -2.16 14.00
CA VAL A 325 -5.35 -2.23 13.40
C VAL A 325 -5.29 -1.88 11.91
N ALA A 326 -4.54 -0.84 11.54
CA ALA A 326 -4.31 -0.45 10.15
C ALA A 326 -3.55 -1.55 9.37
N ALA A 327 -2.54 -2.16 9.98
CA ALA A 327 -1.79 -3.25 9.36
C ALA A 327 -2.68 -4.49 9.13
N ILE A 328 -3.49 -4.88 10.11
CA ILE A 328 -4.40 -6.02 9.97
C ILE A 328 -5.43 -5.77 8.87
N SER A 329 -6.05 -4.58 8.81
CA SER A 329 -7.09 -4.27 7.81
C SER A 329 -6.57 -4.37 6.37
N SER A 330 -5.35 -3.95 6.10
CA SER A 330 -4.72 -4.10 4.78
C SER A 330 -4.25 -5.53 4.53
N ALA A 331 -3.64 -6.21 5.51
CA ALA A 331 -3.15 -7.58 5.35
C ALA A 331 -4.28 -8.56 5.02
N ILE A 332 -5.44 -8.44 5.69
CA ILE A 332 -6.59 -9.30 5.40
C ILE A 332 -7.14 -9.10 3.98
N ALA A 333 -7.03 -7.89 3.44
CA ALA A 333 -7.42 -7.59 2.06
C ALA A 333 -6.43 -8.21 1.05
N LEU A 334 -5.12 -8.11 1.30
CA LEU A 334 -4.08 -8.75 0.50
C LEU A 334 -4.23 -10.28 0.47
N ILE A 335 -4.45 -10.91 1.63
CA ILE A 335 -4.70 -12.36 1.74
C ILE A 335 -5.94 -12.74 0.92
N GLU A 336 -7.00 -11.93 0.96
CA GLU A 336 -8.24 -12.21 0.24
C GLU A 336 -8.05 -12.30 -1.27
N VAL A 337 -7.16 -11.51 -1.87
CA VAL A 337 -6.84 -11.59 -3.30
C VAL A 337 -6.32 -12.98 -3.67
N VAL A 338 -5.38 -13.50 -2.89
CA VAL A 338 -4.76 -14.81 -3.13
C VAL A 338 -5.77 -15.94 -2.87
N VAL A 339 -6.55 -15.82 -1.80
CA VAL A 339 -7.59 -16.79 -1.43
C VAL A 339 -8.66 -16.87 -2.51
N THR A 340 -9.16 -15.73 -2.96
CA THR A 340 -10.19 -15.65 -4.01
C THR A 340 -9.70 -16.27 -5.32
N PHE A 341 -8.45 -15.99 -5.71
CA PHE A 341 -7.86 -16.62 -6.89
C PHE A 341 -7.90 -18.16 -6.80
N LEU A 342 -7.49 -18.73 -5.67
CA LEU A 342 -7.46 -20.18 -5.48
C LEU A 342 -8.86 -20.79 -5.45
N LEU A 343 -9.84 -20.11 -4.82
CA LEU A 343 -11.23 -20.55 -4.80
C LEU A 343 -11.86 -20.53 -6.21
N ASP A 344 -11.67 -19.44 -6.96
CA ASP A 344 -12.15 -19.32 -8.35
C ASP A 344 -11.50 -20.38 -9.26
N HIS A 345 -10.22 -20.66 -9.05
CA HIS A 345 -9.53 -21.70 -9.81
C HIS A 345 -10.07 -23.10 -9.49
N ALA A 346 -10.39 -23.39 -8.22
CA ALA A 346 -11.04 -24.65 -7.84
C ALA A 346 -12.42 -24.78 -8.47
N GLU A 347 -13.24 -23.73 -8.42
CA GLU A 347 -14.58 -23.69 -9.02
C GLU A 347 -14.52 -23.88 -10.54
N SER A 348 -13.57 -23.24 -11.23
CA SER A 348 -13.38 -23.42 -12.69
C SER A 348 -13.04 -24.86 -13.10
N LYS A 349 -12.53 -25.68 -12.18
CA LYS A 349 -12.27 -27.11 -12.35
C LYS A 349 -13.42 -28.01 -11.84
N GLY A 350 -14.58 -27.43 -11.51
CA GLY A 350 -15.73 -28.15 -10.96
C GLY A 350 -15.51 -28.69 -9.54
N LYS A 351 -14.53 -28.15 -8.78
CA LYS A 351 -14.27 -28.54 -7.40
C LYS A 351 -14.83 -27.50 -6.45
N GLN A 352 -15.53 -27.96 -5.41
CA GLN A 352 -15.96 -27.08 -4.33
C GLN A 352 -14.77 -26.71 -3.45
N GLY A 353 -14.40 -25.42 -3.44
CA GLY A 353 -13.29 -24.91 -2.63
C GLY A 353 -13.66 -24.83 -1.14
N ASN A 354 -12.81 -25.35 -0.26
CA ASN A 354 -12.97 -25.15 1.17
C ASN A 354 -12.22 -23.89 1.62
N ARG A 355 -12.96 -22.81 1.88
CA ARG A 355 -12.38 -21.51 2.24
C ARG A 355 -11.42 -21.61 3.43
N SER A 356 -11.81 -22.25 4.53
CA SER A 356 -10.96 -22.34 5.74
C SER A 356 -9.62 -23.03 5.46
N LYS A 357 -9.64 -24.12 4.67
CA LYS A 357 -8.41 -24.82 4.25
C LYS A 357 -7.57 -23.95 3.30
N THR A 358 -8.21 -23.23 2.37
CA THR A 358 -7.51 -22.35 1.43
C THR A 358 -6.82 -21.22 2.18
N VAL A 359 -7.51 -20.53 3.09
CA VAL A 359 -6.92 -19.47 3.92
C VAL A 359 -5.74 -20.01 4.74
N PHE A 360 -5.86 -21.21 5.34
CA PHE A 360 -4.78 -21.83 6.10
C PHE A 360 -3.52 -22.03 5.25
N TRP A 361 -3.66 -22.62 4.06
CA TRP A 361 -2.50 -22.88 3.20
C TRP A 361 -1.89 -21.62 2.60
N VAL A 362 -2.71 -20.61 2.30
CA VAL A 362 -2.22 -19.28 1.87
C VAL A 362 -1.41 -18.63 2.97
N CYS A 363 -1.95 -18.56 4.19
CA CYS A 363 -1.22 -18.01 5.34
C CYS A 363 0.06 -18.80 5.66
N ALA A 364 0.02 -20.14 5.54
CA ALA A 364 1.21 -20.97 5.74
C ALA A 364 2.30 -20.69 4.68
N ALA A 365 1.93 -20.54 3.42
CA ALA A 365 2.86 -20.20 2.35
C ALA A 365 3.49 -18.81 2.56
N ILE A 366 2.67 -17.81 2.88
CA ILE A 366 3.14 -16.45 3.19
C ILE A 366 4.07 -16.46 4.42
N MET A 367 3.76 -17.28 5.44
CA MET A 367 4.59 -17.35 6.64
C MET A 367 5.99 -17.89 6.34
N VAL A 368 6.16 -18.78 5.35
CA VAL A 368 7.48 -19.25 4.92
C VAL A 368 8.31 -18.11 4.33
N GLU A 369 7.72 -17.29 3.44
CA GLU A 369 8.38 -16.08 2.92
C GLU A 369 8.67 -15.06 4.02
N ALA A 370 7.67 -14.78 4.86
CA ALA A 370 7.79 -13.82 5.94
C ALA A 370 8.86 -14.23 6.97
N ALA A 371 9.04 -15.52 7.20
CA ALA A 371 10.11 -16.02 8.08
C ALA A 371 11.50 -15.66 7.56
N LEU A 372 11.75 -15.70 6.25
CA LEU A 372 13.03 -15.27 5.67
C LEU A 372 13.29 -13.78 5.93
N VAL A 373 12.26 -12.94 5.71
CA VAL A 373 12.34 -11.49 5.96
C VAL A 373 12.52 -11.20 7.45
N ALA A 374 11.79 -11.91 8.31
CA ALA A 374 11.89 -11.75 9.77
C ALA A 374 13.27 -12.15 10.31
N VAL A 375 13.84 -13.27 9.83
CA VAL A 375 15.16 -13.75 10.25
C VAL A 375 16.27 -12.81 9.79
N ASP A 376 16.12 -12.18 8.62
CA ASP A 376 17.07 -11.20 8.10
C ASP A 376 17.15 -9.93 8.98
N GLY A 377 16.08 -9.58 9.68
CA GLY A 377 16.04 -8.47 10.63
C GLY A 377 16.52 -7.16 10.01
N LEU A 378 15.95 -6.76 8.86
CA LEU A 378 16.35 -5.58 8.09
C LEU A 378 17.85 -5.55 7.78
N GLY A 379 18.41 -6.68 7.40
CA GLY A 379 19.83 -6.85 7.09
C GLY A 379 20.75 -7.05 8.29
N SER A 380 20.26 -6.85 9.52
CA SER A 380 21.07 -6.94 10.74
C SER A 380 21.67 -8.34 10.95
N ASN A 381 21.05 -9.39 10.45
CA ASN A 381 21.50 -10.78 10.58
C ASN A 381 22.19 -11.32 9.30
N GLY A 382 22.31 -10.50 8.25
CA GLY A 382 23.08 -10.81 7.05
C GLY A 382 22.55 -11.96 6.18
N VAL A 383 21.26 -12.31 6.29
CA VAL A 383 20.64 -13.40 5.53
C VAL A 383 20.49 -13.03 4.04
N TRP A 384 20.27 -11.75 3.73
CA TRP A 384 20.18 -11.22 2.37
C TRP A 384 21.51 -11.24 1.61
N VAL A 385 22.63 -10.99 2.26
CA VAL A 385 23.94 -10.77 1.64
C VAL A 385 24.41 -11.91 0.71
N PRO A 386 24.27 -13.21 1.05
CA PRO A 386 24.64 -14.29 0.14
C PRO A 386 23.80 -14.31 -1.13
N PHE A 387 22.50 -14.05 -1.02
CA PHE A 387 21.57 -14.00 -2.16
C PHE A 387 21.85 -12.80 -3.07
N GLN A 388 22.09 -11.63 -2.49
CA GLN A 388 22.49 -10.41 -3.20
C GLN A 388 23.73 -10.67 -4.07
N LYS A 389 24.77 -11.32 -3.51
CA LYS A 389 25.98 -11.68 -4.26
C LYS A 389 25.71 -12.68 -5.37
N MET A 390 24.78 -13.61 -5.17
CA MET A 390 24.45 -14.64 -6.16
C MET A 390 23.73 -14.06 -7.37
N ILE A 391 22.79 -13.14 -7.19
CA ILE A 391 22.04 -12.53 -8.29
C ILE A 391 22.79 -11.37 -8.97
N GLY A 392 23.91 -10.90 -8.39
CA GLY A 392 24.77 -9.85 -8.96
C GLY A 392 24.04 -8.51 -9.10
N VAL A 393 22.88 -8.35 -8.51
CA VAL A 393 22.20 -7.07 -8.39
C VAL A 393 22.74 -6.33 -7.21
N GLY A 394 22.84 -5.07 -7.39
CA GLY A 394 23.27 -4.21 -6.37
C GLY A 394 22.41 -4.08 -5.16
N PRO A 395 22.92 -3.35 -4.19
CA PRO A 395 22.18 -3.12 -2.97
C PRO A 395 20.96 -2.28 -3.31
N TRP A 396 19.96 -2.96 -3.89
CA TRP A 396 18.68 -2.39 -4.03
C TRP A 396 18.16 -2.00 -2.71
N ASN A 397 18.56 -2.68 -1.75
CA ASN A 397 18.54 -2.27 -0.38
C ASN A 397 19.30 -3.34 0.40
N ASP A 398 19.64 -3.03 1.60
CA ASP A 398 20.52 -3.86 2.39
C ASP A 398 19.83 -5.09 2.99
N CYS A 399 18.55 -5.40 2.61
CA CYS A 399 17.75 -6.42 3.26
C CYS A 399 16.67 -7.05 2.37
N TRP A 400 16.16 -8.22 2.81
CA TRP A 400 15.05 -8.92 2.16
C TRP A 400 13.77 -8.10 2.07
N LEU A 401 13.44 -7.31 3.11
CA LEU A 401 12.24 -6.47 3.11
C LEU A 401 12.24 -5.53 1.91
N ASP A 402 13.32 -4.79 1.75
CA ASP A 402 13.44 -3.80 0.70
C ASP A 402 13.41 -4.43 -0.70
N PHE A 403 14.01 -5.61 -0.87
CA PHE A 403 13.94 -6.35 -2.13
C PHE A 403 12.51 -6.77 -2.49
N MET A 404 11.75 -7.26 -1.52
CA MET A 404 10.36 -7.66 -1.74
C MET A 404 9.45 -6.44 -2.00
N ASP A 405 9.68 -5.35 -1.27
CA ASP A 405 8.96 -4.09 -1.48
C ASP A 405 9.14 -3.60 -2.90
N ALA A 406 10.31 -3.60 -3.34
CA ALA A 406 10.68 -3.10 -4.62
C ALA A 406 10.22 -4.01 -5.78
N LEU A 407 10.21 -5.33 -5.64
CA LEU A 407 9.57 -6.21 -6.62
C LEU A 407 8.07 -5.93 -6.76
N SER A 408 7.41 -5.61 -5.67
CA SER A 408 5.95 -5.38 -5.63
C SER A 408 5.60 -3.92 -5.91
N GLU A 409 5.95 -2.99 -5.02
CA GLU A 409 5.62 -1.56 -5.12
C GLU A 409 6.40 -0.89 -6.26
N GLY A 410 7.68 -1.22 -6.39
CA GLY A 410 8.56 -0.61 -7.38
C GLY A 410 8.28 -1.06 -8.82
N LEU A 411 8.06 -2.34 -9.05
CA LEU A 411 7.98 -2.89 -10.40
C LEU A 411 6.59 -3.41 -10.77
N ALA A 412 6.06 -4.36 -9.99
CA ALA A 412 4.86 -5.10 -10.40
C ALA A 412 3.60 -4.23 -10.44
N MET A 413 3.40 -3.36 -9.44
CA MET A 413 2.22 -2.49 -9.38
C MET A 413 2.22 -1.41 -10.46
N PRO A 414 3.28 -0.60 -10.68
CA PRO A 414 3.29 0.38 -11.76
C PRO A 414 3.17 -0.25 -13.15
N ALA A 415 3.82 -1.40 -13.39
CA ALA A 415 3.69 -2.13 -14.65
C ALA A 415 2.26 -2.65 -14.84
N GLY A 416 1.64 -3.22 -13.81
CA GLY A 416 0.26 -3.69 -13.82
C GLY A 416 -0.73 -2.56 -14.14
N ALA A 417 -0.59 -1.41 -13.49
CA ALA A 417 -1.44 -0.24 -13.70
C ALA A 417 -1.28 0.35 -15.11
N LEU A 418 -0.04 0.49 -15.59
CA LEU A 418 0.26 0.93 -16.95
C LEU A 418 -0.47 0.07 -17.97
N ILE A 419 -0.27 -1.24 -17.90
CA ILE A 419 -0.80 -2.18 -18.89
C ILE A 419 -2.33 -2.29 -18.78
N MET A 420 -2.88 -2.27 -17.55
CA MET A 420 -4.32 -2.23 -17.32
C MET A 420 -4.97 -0.99 -17.94
N SER A 421 -4.39 0.18 -17.75
CA SER A 421 -4.91 1.42 -18.31
C SER A 421 -4.92 1.40 -19.85
N ILE A 422 -3.88 0.84 -20.46
CA ILE A 422 -3.81 0.66 -21.92
C ILE A 422 -4.85 -0.36 -22.39
N MET A 423 -5.01 -1.49 -21.71
CA MET A 423 -6.04 -2.48 -22.01
C MET A 423 -7.43 -1.85 -22.01
N ILE A 424 -7.77 -1.09 -20.95
CA ILE A 424 -9.09 -0.46 -20.84
C ILE A 424 -9.25 0.69 -21.85
N GLY A 425 -8.24 1.55 -21.95
CA GLY A 425 -8.31 2.77 -22.78
C GLY A 425 -8.31 2.48 -24.29
N TRP A 426 -7.50 1.51 -24.75
CA TRP A 426 -7.22 1.31 -26.16
C TRP A 426 -7.79 0.00 -26.73
N GLU A 427 -7.70 -1.14 -26.00
CA GLU A 427 -8.28 -2.41 -26.47
C GLU A 427 -9.80 -2.44 -26.24
N LEU A 428 -10.26 -2.19 -24.99
CA LEU A 428 -11.69 -2.23 -24.63
C LEU A 428 -12.43 -0.93 -24.99
N ARG A 429 -11.70 0.17 -25.24
CA ARG A 429 -12.23 1.51 -25.56
C ARG A 429 -13.08 2.12 -24.45
N THR A 430 -12.66 2.03 -23.22
CA THR A 430 -13.26 2.56 -22.00
C THR A 430 -14.76 2.27 -21.79
N LYS A 431 -15.57 2.30 -22.85
CA LYS A 431 -17.05 2.17 -22.81
C LYS A 431 -17.56 0.99 -21.97
N PRO A 432 -17.06 -0.26 -22.11
CA PRO A 432 -17.56 -1.38 -21.30
C PRO A 432 -17.34 -1.19 -19.79
N ILE A 433 -16.34 -0.42 -19.40
CA ILE A 433 -16.01 -0.12 -18.00
C ILE A 433 -16.84 1.07 -17.53
N THR A 434 -16.97 2.14 -18.34
CA THR A 434 -17.80 3.31 -17.99
C THR A 434 -19.30 2.96 -17.93
N ASP A 435 -19.80 2.09 -18.80
CA ASP A 435 -21.17 1.59 -18.73
C ASP A 435 -21.40 0.82 -17.40
N GLU A 436 -20.44 0.00 -16.97
CA GLU A 436 -20.52 -0.69 -15.69
C GLU A 436 -20.43 0.30 -14.51
N ILE A 437 -19.59 1.33 -14.57
CA ILE A 437 -19.49 2.37 -13.53
C ILE A 437 -20.83 3.05 -13.31
N HIS A 438 -21.56 3.36 -14.38
CA HIS A 438 -22.88 3.99 -14.32
C HIS A 438 -24.03 3.04 -13.97
N HIS A 439 -23.79 1.73 -13.94
CA HIS A 439 -24.81 0.78 -13.53
C HIS A 439 -25.12 0.94 -12.04
N GLY A 440 -26.35 1.35 -11.73
CA GLY A 440 -26.77 1.70 -10.37
C GLY A 440 -26.48 3.15 -9.94
N ALA A 441 -26.12 4.01 -10.89
CA ALA A 441 -25.88 5.44 -10.68
C ALA A 441 -26.48 6.29 -11.84
N GLU A 442 -26.67 7.59 -11.61
CA GLU A 442 -27.00 8.52 -12.68
C GLU A 442 -25.86 8.63 -13.69
N GLN A 443 -26.20 8.80 -14.96
CA GLN A 443 -25.21 9.01 -16.01
C GLN A 443 -24.56 10.39 -15.88
N ILE A 444 -23.25 10.39 -15.63
CA ILE A 444 -22.45 11.61 -15.50
C ILE A 444 -21.59 11.75 -16.76
N HIS A 445 -22.06 12.51 -17.75
CA HIS A 445 -21.41 12.62 -19.06
C HIS A 445 -19.96 13.10 -19.02
N TRP A 446 -19.63 14.06 -18.13
CA TRP A 446 -18.26 14.54 -18.02
C TRP A 446 -17.31 13.47 -17.46
N LEU A 447 -17.81 12.55 -16.64
CA LEU A 447 -17.02 11.46 -16.06
C LEU A 447 -16.52 10.49 -17.13
N ASN A 448 -17.34 10.21 -18.16
CA ASN A 448 -16.91 9.35 -19.27
C ASN A 448 -15.73 9.97 -20.02
N ARG A 449 -15.75 11.28 -20.26
CA ARG A 449 -14.65 12.00 -20.90
C ARG A 449 -13.42 12.05 -20.00
N PHE A 450 -13.61 12.26 -18.71
CA PHE A 450 -12.54 12.21 -17.70
C PHE A 450 -11.86 10.84 -17.71
N MET A 451 -12.62 9.76 -17.60
CA MET A 451 -12.10 8.39 -17.62
C MET A 451 -11.36 8.08 -18.94
N ASP A 452 -11.91 8.53 -20.06
CA ASP A 452 -11.29 8.32 -21.37
C ASP A 452 -9.93 9.02 -21.49
N ILE A 453 -9.83 10.27 -21.03
CA ILE A 453 -8.57 11.02 -21.02
C ILE A 453 -7.57 10.40 -20.02
N CYS A 454 -8.01 10.10 -18.81
CA CYS A 454 -7.14 9.54 -17.78
C CYS A 454 -6.58 8.18 -18.21
N LEU A 455 -7.42 7.24 -18.66
CA LEU A 455 -6.98 5.87 -18.98
C LEU A 455 -6.22 5.76 -20.30
N LYS A 456 -6.46 6.67 -21.26
CA LYS A 456 -5.72 6.65 -22.52
C LYS A 456 -4.39 7.38 -22.46
N PHE A 457 -4.27 8.44 -21.66
CA PHE A 457 -3.11 9.32 -21.72
C PHE A 457 -2.46 9.57 -20.35
N ILE A 458 -3.21 10.08 -19.37
CA ILE A 458 -2.62 10.51 -18.09
C ILE A 458 -2.02 9.34 -17.33
N VAL A 459 -2.80 8.28 -17.11
CA VAL A 459 -2.37 7.10 -16.35
C VAL A 459 -1.19 6.39 -17.02
N PRO A 460 -1.26 5.98 -18.32
CA PRO A 460 -0.15 5.25 -18.93
C PRO A 460 1.14 6.06 -18.98
N ILE A 461 1.07 7.38 -19.23
CA ILE A 461 2.25 8.25 -19.24
C ILE A 461 2.84 8.36 -17.83
N ALA A 462 2.01 8.68 -16.83
CA ALA A 462 2.47 8.78 -15.44
C ALA A 462 3.08 7.47 -14.96
N MET A 463 2.45 6.34 -15.28
CA MET A 463 2.96 5.01 -14.90
C MET A 463 4.25 4.63 -15.60
N ALA A 464 4.43 5.01 -16.85
CA ALA A 464 5.69 4.78 -17.56
C ALA A 464 6.85 5.57 -16.93
N PHE A 465 6.60 6.80 -16.46
CA PHE A 465 7.58 7.58 -15.71
C PHE A 465 7.88 6.97 -14.34
N ILE A 466 6.85 6.61 -13.57
CA ILE A 466 7.03 5.99 -12.24
C ILE A 466 7.81 4.69 -12.38
N LEU A 467 7.39 3.81 -13.29
CA LEU A 467 8.07 2.54 -13.55
C LEU A 467 9.51 2.75 -14.02
N GLY A 468 9.75 3.73 -14.90
CA GLY A 468 11.09 4.08 -15.37
C GLY A 468 12.01 4.54 -14.25
N GLY A 469 11.52 5.39 -13.35
CA GLY A 469 12.26 5.81 -12.16
C GLY A 469 12.58 4.64 -11.24
N GLN A 470 11.61 3.79 -10.95
CA GLN A 470 11.79 2.60 -10.11
C GLN A 470 12.77 1.58 -10.72
N ILE A 471 12.73 1.38 -12.04
CA ILE A 471 13.72 0.56 -12.74
C ILE A 471 15.12 1.19 -12.63
N GLY A 472 15.21 2.51 -12.75
CA GLY A 472 16.46 3.23 -12.52
C GLY A 472 17.01 2.97 -11.13
N ASP A 473 16.19 3.15 -10.11
CA ASP A 473 16.55 2.86 -8.71
C ASP A 473 16.96 1.39 -8.52
N PHE A 474 16.32 0.45 -9.19
CA PHE A 474 16.65 -0.98 -9.12
C PHE A 474 18.04 -1.33 -9.63
N PHE A 475 18.53 -0.66 -10.66
CA PHE A 475 19.83 -0.95 -11.26
C PHE A 475 20.97 -0.03 -10.77
N THR A 476 20.67 1.02 -9.99
CA THR A 476 21.70 1.90 -9.41
C THR A 476 22.26 1.31 -8.13
N MET A 477 23.36 0.58 -8.27
CA MET A 477 24.08 -0.02 -7.15
C MET A 477 24.96 0.97 -6.38
N ASP A 478 25.46 1.96 -7.09
CA ASP A 478 26.24 3.09 -6.56
C ASP A 478 25.76 4.35 -7.28
N ALA A 479 24.77 5.03 -6.73
CA ALA A 479 24.23 6.26 -7.32
C ALA A 479 25.32 7.34 -7.51
N GLU A 480 26.36 7.34 -6.67
CA GLU A 480 27.51 8.23 -6.80
C GLU A 480 28.48 7.84 -7.93
N ALA A 481 28.60 6.54 -8.25
CA ALA A 481 29.57 6.04 -9.22
C ALA A 481 29.04 5.97 -10.67
N GLN A 482 27.73 5.80 -10.88
CA GLN A 482 27.16 5.57 -12.22
C GLN A 482 26.41 6.76 -12.83
N GLY A 483 26.17 7.82 -12.07
CA GLY A 483 25.57 9.06 -12.54
C GLY A 483 24.13 8.93 -13.09
N GLN A 484 23.61 10.03 -13.65
CA GLN A 484 22.23 10.13 -14.17
C GLN A 484 21.90 9.15 -15.34
N SER A 485 22.91 8.52 -15.95
CA SER A 485 22.73 7.66 -17.13
C SER A 485 21.83 6.44 -16.90
N VAL A 486 21.83 5.88 -15.69
CA VAL A 486 21.02 4.69 -15.37
C VAL A 486 19.53 5.02 -15.30
N TYR A 487 19.18 6.19 -14.80
CA TYR A 487 17.79 6.67 -14.83
C TYR A 487 17.26 6.82 -16.25
N TYR A 488 18.09 7.30 -17.19
CA TYR A 488 17.70 7.36 -18.61
C TYR A 488 17.40 5.98 -19.18
N ILE A 489 18.15 4.94 -18.80
CA ILE A 489 17.88 3.57 -19.20
C ILE A 489 16.52 3.11 -18.64
N GLY A 490 16.25 3.36 -17.36
CA GLY A 490 14.96 3.06 -16.74
C GLY A 490 13.79 3.73 -17.47
N TYR A 491 13.90 5.03 -17.78
CA TYR A 491 12.86 5.76 -18.52
C TYR A 491 12.71 5.25 -19.95
N CYS A 492 13.79 4.87 -20.64
CA CYS A 492 13.71 4.22 -21.94
C CYS A 492 12.97 2.89 -21.87
N ILE A 493 13.21 2.06 -20.85
CA ILE A 493 12.49 0.80 -20.63
C ILE A 493 11.01 1.07 -20.36
N GLY A 494 10.67 2.02 -19.50
CA GLY A 494 9.29 2.42 -19.23
C GLY A 494 8.56 2.88 -20.52
N ALA A 495 9.21 3.68 -21.34
CA ALA A 495 8.68 4.13 -22.62
C ALA A 495 8.51 2.97 -23.63
N VAL A 496 9.43 2.00 -23.66
CA VAL A 496 9.29 0.80 -24.51
C VAL A 496 8.12 -0.05 -24.05
N ILE A 497 7.94 -0.28 -22.75
CA ILE A 497 6.80 -1.03 -22.20
C ILE A 497 5.49 -0.33 -22.58
N LEU A 498 5.41 0.99 -22.44
CA LEU A 498 4.27 1.81 -22.85
C LEU A 498 3.95 1.59 -24.35
N LEU A 499 4.95 1.78 -25.21
CA LEU A 499 4.78 1.69 -26.66
C LEU A 499 4.36 0.28 -27.11
N VAL A 500 5.03 -0.75 -26.60
CA VAL A 500 4.73 -2.15 -26.93
C VAL A 500 3.31 -2.52 -26.48
N SER A 501 2.94 -2.15 -25.26
CA SER A 501 1.59 -2.41 -24.72
C SER A 501 0.51 -1.69 -25.55
N TRP A 502 0.77 -0.44 -25.94
CA TRP A 502 -0.11 0.32 -26.82
C TRP A 502 -0.25 -0.31 -28.22
N LEU A 503 0.86 -0.71 -28.86
CA LEU A 503 0.83 -1.40 -30.15
C LEU A 503 0.06 -2.72 -30.08
N VAL A 504 0.19 -3.49 -29.00
CA VAL A 504 -0.58 -4.70 -28.76
C VAL A 504 -2.07 -4.40 -28.65
N ALA A 505 -2.44 -3.33 -27.93
CA ALA A 505 -3.83 -2.94 -27.73
C ALA A 505 -4.52 -2.47 -29.03
N ILE A 506 -3.88 -1.59 -29.81
CA ILE A 506 -4.48 -1.04 -31.04
C ILE A 506 -4.63 -2.07 -32.16
N ASN A 507 -3.73 -3.08 -32.21
CA ASN A 507 -3.80 -4.17 -33.16
C ASN A 507 -4.77 -5.30 -32.73
N SER A 508 -5.56 -5.05 -31.67
CA SER A 508 -6.57 -5.99 -31.20
C SER A 508 -7.75 -6.04 -32.20
N PRO A 509 -8.18 -7.22 -32.68
CA PRO A 509 -9.36 -7.31 -33.52
C PRO A 509 -10.56 -6.76 -32.73
N LYS A 510 -11.37 -5.92 -33.39
CA LYS A 510 -12.59 -5.37 -32.79
C LYS A 510 -13.44 -6.53 -32.29
N ARG A 511 -13.58 -6.67 -30.99
CA ARG A 511 -14.51 -7.63 -30.40
C ARG A 511 -15.93 -7.19 -30.80
N LYS A 512 -16.67 -8.04 -31.50
CA LYS A 512 -18.09 -7.80 -31.76
C LYS A 512 -18.78 -7.59 -30.41
N GLU A 513 -19.66 -6.62 -30.31
CA GLU A 513 -20.41 -6.19 -29.11
C GLU A 513 -21.26 -7.33 -28.52
N THR A 514 -20.63 -8.27 -27.82
CA THR A 514 -21.29 -9.35 -27.07
C THR A 514 -20.60 -9.51 -25.73
N LEU A 515 -20.71 -8.49 -24.90
CA LEU A 515 -20.44 -8.54 -23.45
C LEU A 515 -21.50 -7.73 -22.70
#